data_666ce27cbd31bb148472ea911d03cc3c
#
_entry.id   666ce27cbd31bb148472ea911d03cc3c
#
_cell.length_a   1.000
_cell.length_b   1.000
_cell.length_c   1.000
_cell.angle_alpha   90.00
_cell.angle_beta   90.00
_cell.angle_gamma   90.00
#
_symmetry.space_group_name_H-M   'P 1'
#
loop_
_entity.id
_entity.type
_entity.pdbx_description
1 polymer ?
#
loop_
_entity_poly.entity_id
_entity_poly.type
_entity_poly.pdbx_seq_one_letter_code
_entity_poly.pdbx_strand_id
1 'polypeptide(L)'
;MMTASYCDCLICRLEASFIAELSDDRSREEFRLFAVLSPILAAFPTALELIGKLHDHNNHEQNPSSDEVLLDLLRRSSDTLFRPMWQRLLLLVFIPTIHRTTSQIAATFPSLTRDDTAQHLFAVLLEFLHSKELRSRHSHLGFTIARKIRRSAFRWAIRESHRSLRDETEGTPTTILEIDVSDEDPHADILLQQFLGDCQRRGWLSSEERGLLTQFKLEGISCPELARRGGHSAVAIRHRVQRLLDRLRRIAQTSGNGAPEQLNLFLR
;
A
#
# COMPACT_ATOMS: atom_id res chain seq x y z
N MET A 1 19.39 5.54 -18.77
CA MET A 1 19.90 5.77 -17.40
C MET A 1 19.30 7.08 -16.92
N MET A 2 18.20 7.07 -16.17
CA MET A 2 17.66 8.27 -15.52
C MET A 2 18.48 8.49 -14.26
N THR A 3 19.20 9.59 -14.19
CA THR A 3 19.81 10.10 -12.95
C THR A 3 18.65 10.54 -12.05
N ALA A 4 18.15 9.62 -11.25
CA ALA A 4 17.23 9.95 -10.17
C ALA A 4 17.97 10.95 -9.27
N SER A 5 17.40 12.15 -9.10
CA SER A 5 17.81 13.07 -8.03
C SER A 5 17.62 12.34 -6.71
N TYR A 6 18.68 11.76 -6.19
CA TYR A 6 18.66 11.08 -4.89
C TYR A 6 18.30 12.11 -3.83
N CYS A 7 17.11 11.99 -3.28
CA CYS A 7 16.82 12.72 -2.05
C CYS A 7 17.59 12.04 -0.92
N ASP A 8 18.21 12.83 -0.02
CA ASP A 8 18.96 12.32 1.14
C ASP A 8 18.02 11.92 2.30
N CYS A 9 16.90 11.24 1.98
CA CYS A 9 15.98 10.74 2.99
C CYS A 9 16.38 9.34 3.46
N LEU A 10 15.89 8.94 4.63
CA LEU A 10 16.14 7.61 5.21
C LEU A 10 15.86 6.48 4.21
N ILE A 11 14.77 6.57 3.46
CA ILE A 11 14.36 5.53 2.51
C ILE A 11 15.37 5.36 1.39
N CYS A 12 15.83 6.48 0.77
CA CYS A 12 16.80 6.41 -0.32
C CYS A 12 18.17 5.91 0.16
N ARG A 13 18.57 6.27 1.38
CA ARG A 13 19.81 5.75 2.00
C ARG A 13 19.73 4.24 2.25
N LEU A 14 18.60 3.75 2.79
CA LEU A 14 18.38 2.33 3.00
C LEU A 14 18.33 1.56 1.67
N GLU A 15 17.65 2.10 0.66
CA GLU A 15 17.62 1.51 -0.67
C GLU A 15 19.03 1.35 -1.25
N ALA A 16 19.82 2.42 -1.22
CA ALA A 16 21.19 2.39 -1.70
C ALA A 16 22.06 1.38 -0.92
N SER A 17 21.93 1.33 0.40
CA SER A 17 22.63 0.36 1.25
C SER A 17 22.27 -1.08 0.90
N PHE A 18 20.97 -1.39 0.77
CA PHE A 18 20.53 -2.76 0.44
C PHE A 18 20.95 -3.17 -0.98
N ILE A 19 20.90 -2.24 -1.95
CA ILE A 19 21.37 -2.52 -3.32
C ILE A 19 22.86 -2.80 -3.31
N ALA A 20 23.66 -2.02 -2.59
CA ALA A 20 25.10 -2.25 -2.46
C ALA A 20 25.39 -3.61 -1.81
N GLU A 21 24.70 -3.95 -0.71
CA GLU A 21 24.85 -5.23 -0.04
C GLU A 21 24.47 -6.41 -0.95
N LEU A 22 23.36 -6.33 -1.71
CA LEU A 22 22.93 -7.40 -2.62
C LEU A 22 23.80 -7.50 -3.88
N SER A 23 24.64 -6.50 -4.13
CA SER A 23 25.57 -6.47 -5.28
C SER A 23 26.90 -7.13 -4.95
N ASP A 24 27.22 -7.40 -3.69
CA ASP A 24 28.46 -8.05 -3.32
C ASP A 24 28.47 -9.56 -3.65
N ASP A 25 29.65 -10.15 -3.80
CA ASP A 25 29.79 -11.54 -4.22
C ASP A 25 29.26 -12.55 -3.17
N ARG A 26 29.36 -12.21 -1.88
CA ARG A 26 28.84 -13.06 -0.80
C ARG A 26 27.29 -13.10 -0.85
N SER A 27 26.67 -11.95 -1.01
CA SER A 27 25.20 -11.86 -1.11
C SER A 27 24.67 -12.50 -2.39
N ARG A 28 25.45 -12.46 -3.49
CA ARG A 28 25.09 -13.18 -4.72
C ARG A 28 25.11 -14.69 -4.50
N GLU A 29 26.13 -15.21 -3.81
CA GLU A 29 26.19 -16.65 -3.50
C GLU A 29 25.11 -17.06 -2.51
N GLU A 30 24.84 -16.24 -1.48
CA GLU A 30 23.73 -16.46 -0.56
C GLU A 30 22.39 -16.49 -1.32
N PHE A 31 22.19 -15.58 -2.28
CA PHE A 31 20.98 -15.59 -3.11
C PHE A 31 20.87 -16.85 -3.99
N ARG A 32 21.96 -17.32 -4.56
CA ARG A 32 21.97 -18.59 -5.34
C ARG A 32 21.56 -19.78 -4.49
N LEU A 33 22.11 -19.89 -3.27
CA LEU A 33 21.71 -20.94 -2.33
C LEU A 33 20.24 -20.83 -1.94
N PHE A 34 19.75 -19.61 -1.74
CA PHE A 34 18.34 -19.34 -1.48
C PHE A 34 17.43 -19.69 -2.68
N ALA A 35 17.85 -19.33 -3.89
CA ALA A 35 17.11 -19.57 -5.13
C ALA A 35 17.01 -21.07 -5.49
N VAL A 36 18.04 -21.88 -5.19
CA VAL A 36 18.03 -23.34 -5.44
C VAL A 36 16.86 -24.03 -4.74
N LEU A 37 16.39 -23.48 -3.64
CA LEU A 37 15.24 -24.02 -2.90
C LEU A 37 13.90 -23.83 -3.62
N SER A 38 13.84 -23.04 -4.71
CA SER A 38 12.62 -22.73 -5.44
C SER A 38 12.83 -22.69 -6.94
N PRO A 39 12.07 -23.49 -7.71
CA PRO A 39 12.09 -23.41 -9.18
C PRO A 39 11.72 -22.01 -9.70
N ILE A 40 10.86 -21.28 -8.98
CA ILE A 40 10.42 -19.92 -9.33
C ILE A 40 11.58 -18.95 -9.16
N LEU A 41 12.27 -18.98 -8.02
CA LEU A 41 13.38 -18.06 -7.73
C LEU A 41 14.64 -18.43 -8.51
N ALA A 42 14.85 -19.70 -8.82
CA ALA A 42 15.97 -20.16 -9.65
C ALA A 42 15.96 -19.62 -11.09
N ALA A 43 14.80 -19.10 -11.55
CA ALA A 43 14.70 -18.41 -12.84
C ALA A 43 15.42 -17.04 -12.85
N PHE A 44 15.83 -16.51 -11.69
CA PHE A 44 16.49 -15.22 -11.56
C PHE A 44 17.98 -15.40 -11.24
N PRO A 45 18.90 -14.95 -12.09
CA PRO A 45 20.34 -15.03 -11.86
C PRO A 45 20.80 -14.24 -10.63
N THR A 46 20.10 -13.13 -10.33
CA THR A 46 20.45 -12.25 -9.21
C THR A 46 19.22 -11.73 -8.47
N ALA A 47 19.42 -11.34 -7.22
CA ALA A 47 18.40 -10.67 -6.40
C ALA A 47 17.88 -9.37 -7.03
N LEU A 48 18.75 -8.62 -7.72
CA LEU A 48 18.39 -7.36 -8.37
C LEU A 48 17.49 -7.58 -9.61
N GLU A 49 17.71 -8.65 -10.37
CA GLU A 49 16.83 -9.01 -11.49
C GLU A 49 15.44 -9.42 -11.00
N LEU A 50 15.37 -10.17 -9.90
CA LEU A 50 14.10 -10.51 -9.25
C LEU A 50 13.35 -9.26 -8.80
N ILE A 51 14.02 -8.29 -8.17
CA ILE A 51 13.41 -7.01 -7.76
C ILE A 51 12.96 -6.21 -8.99
N GLY A 52 13.79 -6.13 -10.02
CA GLY A 52 13.44 -5.47 -11.28
C GLY A 52 12.18 -6.05 -11.91
N LYS A 53 12.04 -7.39 -11.91
CA LYS A 53 10.84 -8.08 -12.36
C LYS A 53 9.60 -7.71 -11.55
N LEU A 54 9.72 -7.62 -10.22
CA LEU A 54 8.60 -7.26 -9.34
C LEU A 54 8.19 -5.79 -9.46
N HIS A 55 9.10 -4.91 -9.89
CA HIS A 55 8.83 -3.50 -10.17
C HIS A 55 8.26 -3.27 -11.57
N ASP A 56 8.42 -4.20 -12.51
CA ASP A 56 7.92 -4.07 -13.88
C ASP A 56 6.43 -4.35 -13.96
N HIS A 57 5.63 -3.29 -13.89
CA HIS A 57 4.17 -3.36 -13.93
C HIS A 57 3.59 -3.65 -15.32
N ASN A 58 4.42 -3.63 -16.37
CA ASN A 58 3.96 -3.80 -17.76
C ASN A 58 3.98 -5.25 -18.23
N ASN A 59 4.57 -6.16 -17.47
CA ASN A 59 4.85 -7.52 -17.89
C ASN A 59 3.85 -8.53 -17.29
N HIS A 60 2.57 -8.40 -17.64
CA HIS A 60 1.51 -9.30 -17.16
C HIS A 60 1.55 -10.71 -17.77
N GLU A 61 2.28 -10.91 -18.88
CA GLU A 61 2.28 -12.17 -19.64
C GLU A 61 3.49 -13.09 -19.36
N GLN A 62 4.44 -12.65 -18.53
CA GLN A 62 5.64 -13.45 -18.28
C GLN A 62 5.45 -14.45 -17.13
N ASN A 63 5.90 -15.67 -17.34
CA ASN A 63 5.97 -16.72 -16.34
C ASN A 63 7.38 -16.71 -15.68
N PRO A 64 7.52 -16.70 -14.33
CA PRO A 64 6.46 -16.65 -13.32
C PRO A 64 5.82 -15.26 -13.14
N SER A 65 4.57 -15.22 -12.68
CA SER A 65 3.88 -13.96 -12.36
C SER A 65 4.45 -13.31 -11.10
N SER A 66 4.29 -11.99 -10.95
CA SER A 66 4.74 -11.27 -9.74
C SER A 66 4.10 -11.81 -8.46
N ASP A 67 2.85 -12.26 -8.51
CA ASP A 67 2.16 -12.86 -7.36
C ASP A 67 2.77 -14.22 -6.97
N GLU A 68 3.14 -15.06 -7.95
CA GLU A 68 3.81 -16.35 -7.69
C GLU A 68 5.17 -16.15 -7.03
N VAL A 69 5.95 -15.18 -7.53
CA VAL A 69 7.25 -14.83 -6.94
C VAL A 69 7.09 -14.34 -5.51
N LEU A 70 6.16 -13.40 -5.27
CA LEU A 70 5.87 -12.88 -3.93
C LEU A 70 5.39 -13.98 -2.99
N LEU A 71 4.52 -14.87 -3.47
CA LEU A 71 4.01 -15.99 -2.66
C LEU A 71 5.13 -16.94 -2.24
N ASP A 72 6.05 -17.23 -3.14
CA ASP A 72 7.19 -18.09 -2.83
C ASP A 72 8.15 -17.44 -1.83
N LEU A 73 8.44 -16.14 -2.00
CA LEU A 73 9.20 -15.38 -1.01
C LEU A 73 8.54 -15.39 0.38
N LEU A 74 7.22 -15.22 0.44
CA LEU A 74 6.46 -15.23 1.69
C LEU A 74 6.45 -16.62 2.35
N ARG A 75 6.30 -17.69 1.58
CA ARG A 75 6.35 -19.06 2.10
C ARG A 75 7.69 -19.39 2.76
N ARG A 76 8.77 -18.89 2.18
CA ARG A 76 10.14 -19.10 2.68
C ARG A 76 10.50 -18.16 3.83
N SER A 77 9.65 -17.23 4.16
CA SER A 77 9.83 -16.32 5.28
C SER A 77 10.00 -17.00 6.65
N SER A 78 9.56 -18.23 6.76
CA SER A 78 9.74 -19.07 7.96
C SER A 78 11.12 -19.71 8.05
N ASP A 79 11.89 -19.71 6.97
CA ASP A 79 13.26 -20.23 6.97
C ASP A 79 14.18 -19.26 7.73
N THR A 80 14.67 -19.72 8.88
CA THR A 80 15.48 -18.89 9.77
C THR A 80 16.88 -18.62 9.21
N LEU A 81 17.40 -19.51 8.37
CA LEU A 81 18.74 -19.41 7.79
C LEU A 81 18.85 -18.22 6.82
N PHE A 82 17.83 -18.05 5.97
CA PHE A 82 17.80 -17.01 4.94
C PHE A 82 16.95 -15.79 5.31
N ARG A 83 16.50 -15.69 6.57
CA ARG A 83 15.63 -14.59 7.03
C ARG A 83 16.15 -13.20 6.70
N PRO A 84 17.44 -12.86 6.91
CA PRO A 84 17.95 -11.53 6.57
C PRO A 84 17.86 -11.20 5.07
N MET A 85 18.22 -12.14 4.20
CA MET A 85 18.13 -12.01 2.76
C MET A 85 16.67 -11.78 2.32
N TRP A 86 15.77 -12.61 2.79
CA TRP A 86 14.36 -12.55 2.52
C TRP A 86 13.74 -11.20 2.94
N GLN A 87 14.07 -10.71 4.16
CA GLN A 87 13.57 -9.42 4.64
C GLN A 87 14.07 -8.26 3.77
N ARG A 88 15.36 -8.25 3.39
CA ARG A 88 15.92 -7.23 2.50
C ARG A 88 15.22 -7.21 1.14
N LEU A 89 15.02 -8.39 0.54
CA LEU A 89 14.32 -8.49 -0.75
C LEU A 89 12.93 -7.91 -0.68
N LEU A 90 12.14 -8.29 0.33
CA LEU A 90 10.78 -7.79 0.49
C LEU A 90 10.75 -6.29 0.82
N LEU A 91 11.68 -5.79 1.64
CA LEU A 91 11.79 -4.35 1.89
C LEU A 91 12.04 -3.60 0.58
N LEU A 92 13.03 -4.04 -0.23
CA LEU A 92 13.34 -3.40 -1.51
C LEU A 92 12.17 -3.41 -2.49
N VAL A 93 11.43 -4.51 -2.56
CA VAL A 93 10.23 -4.59 -3.42
C VAL A 93 9.21 -3.51 -3.07
N PHE A 94 9.04 -3.18 -1.79
CA PHE A 94 8.04 -2.20 -1.35
C PHE A 94 8.58 -0.80 -1.09
N ILE A 95 9.89 -0.55 -1.24
CA ILE A 95 10.48 0.78 -1.11
C ILE A 95 9.78 1.85 -1.96
N PRO A 96 9.48 1.63 -3.25
CA PRO A 96 8.78 2.64 -4.06
C PRO A 96 7.39 3.00 -3.48
N THR A 97 6.68 2.02 -2.93
CA THR A 97 5.38 2.23 -2.29
C THR A 97 5.53 3.03 -1.00
N ILE A 98 6.52 2.69 -0.17
CA ILE A 98 6.82 3.38 1.09
C ILE A 98 7.23 4.82 0.78
N HIS A 99 8.15 5.05 -0.14
CA HIS A 99 8.63 6.38 -0.52
C HIS A 99 7.48 7.28 -1.01
N ARG A 100 6.63 6.75 -1.90
CA ARG A 100 5.45 7.48 -2.40
C ARG A 100 4.47 7.81 -1.28
N THR A 101 4.20 6.85 -0.39
CA THR A 101 3.26 7.03 0.73
C THR A 101 3.79 8.05 1.73
N THR A 102 5.08 7.97 2.09
CA THR A 102 5.76 8.93 2.95
C THR A 102 5.70 10.36 2.39
N SER A 103 5.93 10.51 1.08
CA SER A 103 5.82 11.83 0.42
C SER A 103 4.39 12.37 0.45
N GLN A 104 3.38 11.52 0.29
CA GLN A 104 1.97 11.91 0.39
C GLN A 104 1.60 12.32 1.83
N ILE A 105 2.06 11.59 2.83
CA ILE A 105 1.85 11.91 4.25
C ILE A 105 2.49 13.26 4.58
N ALA A 106 3.77 13.47 4.24
CA ALA A 106 4.46 14.74 4.50
C ALA A 106 3.79 15.94 3.83
N ALA A 107 3.18 15.75 2.65
CA ALA A 107 2.42 16.81 1.99
C ALA A 107 1.07 17.10 2.66
N THR A 108 0.48 16.11 3.33
CA THR A 108 -0.87 16.23 3.94
C THR A 108 -0.78 16.62 5.42
N PHE A 109 0.26 16.18 6.13
CA PHE A 109 0.51 16.38 7.55
C PHE A 109 1.91 16.98 7.76
N PRO A 110 2.08 18.30 7.62
CA PRO A 110 3.41 18.95 7.69
C PRO A 110 4.11 18.81 9.04
N SER A 111 3.37 18.52 10.12
CA SER A 111 3.92 18.29 11.46
C SER A 111 4.66 16.96 11.60
N LEU A 112 4.46 16.02 10.68
CA LEU A 112 5.08 14.70 10.73
C LEU A 112 6.36 14.67 9.91
N THR A 113 7.43 14.13 10.49
CA THR A 113 8.67 13.96 9.75
C THR A 113 8.59 12.81 8.75
N ARG A 114 9.34 12.92 7.66
CA ARG A 114 9.44 11.83 6.67
C ARG A 114 10.07 10.58 7.27
N ASP A 115 11.02 10.75 8.16
CA ASP A 115 11.78 9.65 8.75
C ASP A 115 10.93 8.87 9.75
N ASP A 116 10.13 9.53 10.60
CA ASP A 116 9.18 8.86 11.50
C ASP A 116 8.11 8.09 10.70
N THR A 117 7.59 8.72 9.65
CA THR A 117 6.63 8.06 8.75
C THR A 117 7.25 6.83 8.10
N ALA A 118 8.49 6.92 7.62
CA ALA A 118 9.19 5.80 6.99
C ALA A 118 9.42 4.65 7.96
N GLN A 119 9.90 4.95 9.19
CA GLN A 119 10.10 3.95 10.24
C GLN A 119 8.80 3.23 10.58
N HIS A 120 7.70 3.97 10.76
CA HIS A 120 6.39 3.38 11.00
C HIS A 120 5.98 2.43 9.86
N LEU A 121 6.16 2.84 8.59
CA LEU A 121 5.78 2.03 7.44
C LEU A 121 6.63 0.77 7.27
N PHE A 122 7.91 0.83 7.58
CA PHE A 122 8.76 -0.36 7.61
C PHE A 122 8.31 -1.35 8.69
N ALA A 123 7.97 -0.85 9.89
CA ALA A 123 7.45 -1.71 10.96
C ALA A 123 6.13 -2.39 10.54
N VAL A 124 5.18 -1.62 9.99
CA VAL A 124 3.90 -2.16 9.48
C VAL A 124 4.11 -3.19 8.38
N LEU A 125 5.02 -2.93 7.44
CA LEU A 125 5.34 -3.88 6.38
C LEU A 125 5.85 -5.20 6.97
N LEU A 126 6.87 -5.15 7.83
CA LEU A 126 7.45 -6.35 8.44
C LEU A 126 6.43 -7.13 9.25
N GLU A 127 5.60 -6.46 10.05
CA GLU A 127 4.52 -7.09 10.81
C GLU A 127 3.50 -7.78 9.89
N PHE A 128 3.07 -7.09 8.84
CA PHE A 128 2.10 -7.64 7.91
C PHE A 128 2.65 -8.83 7.11
N LEU A 129 3.92 -8.81 6.74
CA LEU A 129 4.58 -9.93 6.05
C LEU A 129 4.60 -11.20 6.91
N HIS A 130 4.56 -11.07 8.22
CA HIS A 130 4.46 -12.21 9.15
C HIS A 130 3.01 -12.61 9.48
N SER A 131 2.01 -11.87 9.00
CA SER A 131 0.61 -12.13 9.34
C SER A 131 0.08 -13.42 8.70
N LYS A 132 -0.82 -14.11 9.43
CA LYS A 132 -1.54 -15.29 8.92
C LYS A 132 -2.46 -14.92 7.74
N GLU A 133 -3.01 -13.71 7.75
CA GLU A 133 -3.88 -13.18 6.70
C GLU A 133 -3.19 -13.19 5.33
N LEU A 134 -1.95 -12.70 5.27
CA LEU A 134 -1.21 -12.64 4.01
C LEU A 134 -0.84 -14.04 3.50
N ARG A 135 -0.50 -14.96 4.41
CA ARG A 135 -0.10 -16.36 4.06
C ARG A 135 -1.25 -17.17 3.48
N SER A 136 -2.49 -16.84 3.79
CA SER A 136 -3.68 -17.52 3.25
C SER A 136 -4.09 -17.02 1.87
N ARG A 137 -3.51 -15.94 1.38
CA ARG A 137 -3.83 -15.35 0.06
C ARG A 137 -2.94 -15.95 -1.03
N HIS A 138 -3.52 -16.09 -2.22
CA HIS A 138 -2.82 -16.65 -3.39
C HIS A 138 -2.79 -15.70 -4.59
N SER A 139 -3.43 -14.53 -4.50
CA SER A 139 -3.52 -13.57 -5.60
C SER A 139 -3.54 -12.13 -5.10
N HIS A 140 -3.11 -11.21 -5.96
CA HIS A 140 -3.08 -9.76 -5.70
C HIS A 140 -2.25 -9.38 -4.45
N LEU A 141 -1.19 -10.14 -4.18
CA LEU A 141 -0.36 -9.98 -2.98
C LEU A 141 0.30 -8.60 -2.93
N GLY A 142 0.95 -8.19 -4.02
CA GLY A 142 1.60 -6.89 -4.12
C GLY A 142 0.62 -5.73 -3.85
N PHE A 143 -0.57 -5.80 -4.45
CA PHE A 143 -1.61 -4.81 -4.24
C PHE A 143 -2.12 -4.81 -2.79
N THR A 144 -2.36 -5.99 -2.21
CA THR A 144 -2.83 -6.14 -0.83
C THR A 144 -1.83 -5.55 0.16
N ILE A 145 -0.54 -5.85 -0.01
CA ILE A 145 0.52 -5.32 0.85
C ILE A 145 0.62 -3.80 0.71
N ALA A 146 0.66 -3.28 -0.53
CA ALA A 146 0.72 -1.84 -0.78
C ALA A 146 -0.49 -1.09 -0.19
N ARG A 147 -1.69 -1.67 -0.28
CA ARG A 147 -2.91 -1.12 0.32
C ARG A 147 -2.83 -1.10 1.85
N LYS A 148 -2.36 -2.18 2.49
CA LYS A 148 -2.19 -2.25 3.95
C LYS A 148 -1.20 -1.20 4.44
N ILE A 149 -0.04 -1.07 3.79
CA ILE A 149 0.96 -0.04 4.08
C ILE A 149 0.31 1.35 4.04
N ARG A 150 -0.36 1.68 2.93
CA ARG A 150 -0.96 2.99 2.74
C ARG A 150 -2.05 3.29 3.77
N ARG A 151 -2.96 2.34 4.03
CA ARG A 151 -4.02 2.52 5.04
C ARG A 151 -3.44 2.74 6.43
N SER A 152 -2.48 1.93 6.83
CA SER A 152 -1.82 2.06 8.13
C SER A 152 -1.13 3.41 8.27
N ALA A 153 -0.43 3.88 7.22
CA ALA A 153 0.23 5.17 7.19
C ALA A 153 -0.71 6.34 7.48
N PHE A 154 -1.83 6.39 6.75
CA PHE A 154 -2.78 7.48 6.92
C PHE A 154 -3.48 7.44 8.28
N ARG A 155 -3.83 6.25 8.79
CA ARG A 155 -4.39 6.10 10.13
C ARG A 155 -3.43 6.56 11.22
N TRP A 156 -2.17 6.17 11.10
CA TRP A 156 -1.13 6.60 12.02
C TRP A 156 -0.93 8.12 11.95
N ALA A 157 -0.82 8.68 10.75
CA ALA A 157 -0.63 10.11 10.55
C ALA A 157 -1.76 10.96 11.16
N ILE A 158 -3.01 10.53 10.99
CA ILE A 158 -4.17 11.18 11.62
C ILE A 158 -4.05 11.15 13.15
N ARG A 159 -3.74 9.99 13.74
CA ARG A 159 -3.60 9.86 15.19
C ARG A 159 -2.45 10.71 15.73
N GLU A 160 -1.32 10.71 15.05
CA GLU A 160 -0.13 11.43 15.49
C GLU A 160 -0.29 12.94 15.34
N SER A 161 -0.92 13.42 14.27
CA SER A 161 -1.24 14.85 14.11
C SER A 161 -2.19 15.34 15.21
N HIS A 162 -3.15 14.52 15.64
CA HIS A 162 -4.01 14.87 16.78
C HIS A 162 -3.28 14.87 18.12
N ARG A 163 -2.25 14.04 18.31
CA ARG A 163 -1.41 14.08 19.50
C ARG A 163 -0.60 15.37 19.57
N SER A 164 0.07 15.74 18.50
CA SER A 164 0.84 16.98 18.44
C SER A 164 0.01 18.21 18.75
N LEU A 165 -1.24 18.28 18.27
CA LEU A 165 -2.15 19.39 18.56
C LEU A 165 -2.56 19.44 20.04
N ARG A 166 -2.55 18.32 20.76
CA ARG A 166 -2.88 18.27 22.20
C ARG A 166 -1.74 18.69 23.08
N ASP A 167 -0.53 18.28 22.74
CA ASP A 167 0.66 18.65 23.49
C ASP A 167 0.90 20.17 23.45
N GLU A 168 0.41 20.84 22.39
CA GLU A 168 0.43 22.31 22.28
C GLU A 168 -0.69 23.01 23.06
N THR A 169 -1.75 22.28 23.48
CA THR A 169 -2.89 22.82 24.25
C THR A 169 -2.95 22.24 25.65
N GLU A 170 -1.92 22.42 26.45
CA GLU A 170 -1.96 22.09 27.89
C GLU A 170 -3.08 22.88 28.58
N GLY A 171 -4.18 22.22 28.93
CA GLY A 171 -5.14 22.83 29.84
C GLY A 171 -6.53 22.23 29.97
N THR A 172 -6.98 21.31 29.15
CA THR A 172 -8.31 20.71 29.35
C THR A 172 -8.29 19.19 29.22
N PRO A 173 -8.64 18.43 30.28
CA PRO A 173 -8.76 16.98 30.18
C PRO A 173 -10.02 16.65 29.38
N THR A 174 -9.89 16.58 28.06
CA THR A 174 -10.95 15.99 27.25
C THR A 174 -10.76 14.49 27.31
N THR A 175 -11.72 13.81 27.94
CA THR A 175 -11.82 12.34 27.98
C THR A 175 -11.77 11.81 26.56
N ILE A 176 -10.61 11.31 26.19
CA ILE A 176 -10.45 10.63 24.90
C ILE A 176 -10.99 9.24 25.10
N LEU A 177 -12.03 8.91 24.37
CA LEU A 177 -12.29 7.53 24.03
C LEU A 177 -11.00 6.99 23.40
N GLU A 178 -10.27 6.15 24.13
CA GLU A 178 -9.28 5.24 23.54
C GLU A 178 -10.04 4.39 22.52
N ILE A 179 -10.04 4.85 21.28
CA ILE A 179 -10.54 4.04 20.19
C ILE A 179 -9.45 2.98 20.00
N ASP A 180 -9.69 1.84 20.61
CA ASP A 180 -8.95 0.61 20.32
C ASP A 180 -9.23 0.28 18.84
N VAL A 181 -8.37 0.81 17.97
CA VAL A 181 -8.51 0.65 16.52
C VAL A 181 -7.94 -0.73 16.22
N SER A 182 -8.79 -1.74 16.33
CA SER A 182 -8.52 -3.06 15.75
C SER A 182 -8.13 -2.88 14.27
N ASP A 183 -7.25 -3.74 13.77
CA ASP A 183 -6.59 -3.65 12.46
C ASP A 183 -7.52 -3.53 11.24
N GLU A 184 -8.78 -3.81 11.41
CA GLU A 184 -9.88 -3.44 10.53
C GLU A 184 -10.64 -2.32 11.23
N ASP A 185 -10.46 -1.07 10.72
CA ASP A 185 -11.34 0.00 11.15
C ASP A 185 -12.70 -0.19 10.45
N PRO A 186 -13.63 -0.93 11.07
CA PRO A 186 -14.96 -1.12 10.50
C PRO A 186 -15.65 0.23 10.35
N HIS A 187 -15.20 1.25 11.11
CA HIS A 187 -15.80 2.56 11.08
C HIS A 187 -15.49 3.34 9.80
N ALA A 188 -14.25 3.24 9.28
CA ALA A 188 -13.92 3.88 8.00
C ALA A 188 -14.66 3.23 6.82
N ASP A 189 -14.76 1.91 6.83
CA ASP A 189 -15.50 1.19 5.80
C ASP A 189 -17.01 1.42 5.95
N ILE A 190 -17.55 1.50 7.17
CA ILE A 190 -18.95 1.88 7.45
C ILE A 190 -19.22 3.32 7.00
N LEU A 191 -18.34 4.28 7.33
CA LEU A 191 -18.50 5.67 6.89
C LEU A 191 -18.44 5.79 5.37
N LEU A 192 -17.57 5.05 4.70
CA LEU A 192 -17.52 5.03 3.24
C LEU A 192 -18.77 4.38 2.64
N GLN A 193 -19.28 3.29 3.21
CA GLN A 193 -20.55 2.67 2.79
C GLN A 193 -21.73 3.61 2.98
N GLN A 194 -21.81 4.29 4.14
CA GLN A 194 -22.85 5.29 4.42
C GLN A 194 -22.79 6.44 3.41
N PHE A 195 -21.60 6.97 3.18
CA PHE A 195 -21.41 8.03 2.19
C PHE A 195 -21.81 7.61 0.76
N LEU A 196 -21.38 6.44 0.31
CA LEU A 196 -21.79 5.92 -1.00
C LEU A 196 -23.30 5.68 -1.06
N GLY A 197 -23.91 5.26 0.06
CA GLY A 197 -25.35 5.13 0.20
C GLY A 197 -26.08 6.47 0.13
N ASP A 198 -25.55 7.50 0.77
CA ASP A 198 -26.08 8.86 0.72
C ASP A 198 -25.97 9.46 -0.69
N CYS A 199 -24.82 9.24 -1.36
CA CYS A 199 -24.64 9.64 -2.75
C CYS A 199 -25.67 8.97 -3.67
N GLN A 200 -25.98 7.71 -3.44
CA GLN A 200 -27.03 7.00 -4.21
C GLN A 200 -28.42 7.55 -3.89
N ARG A 201 -28.76 7.76 -2.61
CA ARG A 201 -30.06 8.33 -2.20
C ARG A 201 -30.31 9.73 -2.78
N ARG A 202 -29.24 10.52 -2.90
CA ARG A 202 -29.29 11.87 -3.52
C ARG A 202 -29.25 11.84 -5.05
N GLY A 203 -29.18 10.66 -5.68
CA GLY A 203 -29.11 10.51 -7.13
C GLY A 203 -27.75 10.88 -7.74
N TRP A 204 -26.71 11.04 -6.92
CA TRP A 204 -25.34 11.36 -7.37
C TRP A 204 -24.60 10.15 -7.93
N LEU A 205 -25.01 8.96 -7.49
CA LEU A 205 -24.52 7.66 -7.99
C LEU A 205 -25.69 6.76 -8.36
N SER A 206 -25.57 6.03 -9.46
CA SER A 206 -26.46 4.91 -9.75
C SER A 206 -26.12 3.70 -8.87
N SER A 207 -27.01 2.71 -8.81
CA SER A 207 -26.77 1.45 -8.09
C SER A 207 -25.52 0.72 -8.60
N GLU A 208 -25.32 0.68 -9.93
CA GLU A 208 -24.15 0.07 -10.55
C GLU A 208 -22.85 0.82 -10.20
N GLU A 209 -22.89 2.15 -10.24
CA GLU A 209 -21.72 2.99 -9.91
C GLU A 209 -21.33 2.84 -8.45
N ARG A 210 -22.32 2.78 -7.53
CA ARG A 210 -22.08 2.46 -6.13
C ARG A 210 -21.45 1.09 -5.99
N GLY A 211 -22.01 0.05 -6.64
CA GLY A 211 -21.47 -1.31 -6.63
C GLY A 211 -20.02 -1.34 -7.10
N LEU A 212 -19.70 -0.66 -8.21
CA LEU A 212 -18.34 -0.57 -8.73
C LEU A 212 -17.36 0.08 -7.74
N LEU A 213 -17.76 1.19 -7.11
CA LEU A 213 -16.93 1.87 -6.11
C LEU A 213 -16.77 1.05 -4.83
N THR A 214 -17.83 0.34 -4.40
CA THR A 214 -17.76 -0.59 -3.27
C THR A 214 -16.74 -1.70 -3.54
N GLN A 215 -16.86 -2.37 -4.67
CA GLN A 215 -15.93 -3.43 -5.07
C GLN A 215 -14.48 -2.91 -5.17
N PHE A 216 -14.28 -1.75 -5.78
CA PHE A 216 -12.95 -1.17 -5.96
C PHE A 216 -12.33 -0.66 -4.66
N LYS A 217 -13.10 0.11 -3.84
CA LYS A 217 -12.56 0.81 -2.66
C LYS A 217 -12.68 0.00 -1.37
N LEU A 218 -13.77 -0.71 -1.15
CA LEU A 218 -14.02 -1.48 0.07
C LEU A 218 -13.50 -2.92 -0.06
N GLU A 219 -13.88 -3.62 -1.13
CA GLU A 219 -13.47 -5.01 -1.34
C GLU A 219 -12.05 -5.10 -1.90
N GLY A 220 -11.50 -4.00 -2.43
CA GLY A 220 -10.14 -3.94 -2.96
C GLY A 220 -9.93 -4.72 -4.25
N ILE A 221 -11.00 -4.96 -5.00
CA ILE A 221 -10.93 -5.68 -6.27
C ILE A 221 -10.22 -4.81 -7.31
N SER A 222 -9.22 -5.36 -7.98
CA SER A 222 -8.44 -4.62 -8.98
C SER A 222 -9.25 -4.31 -10.24
N CYS A 223 -8.88 -3.22 -10.96
CA CYS A 223 -9.54 -2.89 -12.23
C CYS A 223 -9.50 -4.02 -13.28
N PRO A 224 -8.40 -4.78 -13.46
CA PRO A 224 -8.39 -5.95 -14.32
C PRO A 224 -9.40 -7.03 -13.92
N GLU A 225 -9.53 -7.30 -12.64
CA GLU A 225 -10.49 -8.29 -12.11
C GLU A 225 -11.94 -7.84 -12.31
N LEU A 226 -12.22 -6.56 -12.03
CA LEU A 226 -13.53 -5.96 -12.30
C LEU A 226 -13.89 -6.00 -13.78
N ALA A 227 -12.91 -5.76 -14.65
CA ALA A 227 -13.05 -5.81 -16.09
C ALA A 227 -13.40 -7.23 -16.56
N ARG A 228 -12.73 -8.24 -16.04
CA ARG A 228 -12.99 -9.65 -16.35
C ARG A 228 -14.39 -10.07 -15.94
N ARG A 229 -14.84 -9.68 -14.74
CA ARG A 229 -16.19 -9.98 -14.23
C ARG A 229 -17.28 -9.27 -15.03
N GLY A 230 -17.02 -8.05 -15.47
CA GLY A 230 -17.98 -7.22 -16.21
C GLY A 230 -17.93 -7.33 -17.73
N GLY A 231 -17.01 -8.12 -18.30
CA GLY A 231 -16.84 -8.20 -19.76
C GLY A 231 -16.30 -6.90 -20.40
N HIS A 232 -15.58 -6.07 -19.63
CA HIS A 232 -15.06 -4.79 -20.09
C HIS A 232 -13.53 -4.82 -20.17
N SER A 233 -12.92 -3.81 -20.81
CA SER A 233 -11.47 -3.64 -20.74
C SER A 233 -11.03 -3.03 -19.39
N ALA A 234 -9.85 -3.42 -18.90
CA ALA A 234 -9.30 -2.88 -17.65
C ALA A 234 -9.09 -1.35 -17.71
N VAL A 235 -8.77 -0.82 -18.91
CA VAL A 235 -8.64 0.61 -19.18
C VAL A 235 -9.98 1.32 -19.05
N ALA A 236 -11.06 0.74 -19.61
CA ALA A 236 -12.41 1.30 -19.50
C ALA A 236 -12.88 1.37 -18.04
N ILE A 237 -12.67 0.30 -17.25
CA ILE A 237 -12.98 0.29 -15.82
C ILE A 237 -12.18 1.35 -15.07
N ARG A 238 -10.88 1.46 -15.32
CA ARG A 238 -10.02 2.49 -14.70
C ARG A 238 -10.54 3.90 -14.97
N HIS A 239 -10.87 4.22 -16.23
CA HIS A 239 -11.43 5.52 -16.60
C HIS A 239 -12.81 5.76 -16.00
N ARG A 240 -13.65 4.71 -15.91
CA ARG A 240 -14.98 4.82 -15.27
C ARG A 240 -14.83 5.14 -13.77
N VAL A 241 -13.98 4.41 -13.04
CA VAL A 241 -13.70 4.66 -11.63
C VAL A 241 -13.15 6.07 -11.42
N GLN A 242 -12.19 6.49 -12.24
CA GLN A 242 -11.59 7.82 -12.12
C GLN A 242 -12.64 8.93 -12.30
N ARG A 243 -13.47 8.85 -13.34
CA ARG A 243 -14.56 9.82 -13.57
C ARG A 243 -15.56 9.88 -12.42
N LEU A 244 -15.89 8.73 -11.81
CA LEU A 244 -16.76 8.67 -10.64
C LEU A 244 -16.14 9.37 -9.43
N LEU A 245 -14.87 9.09 -9.15
CA LEU A 245 -14.15 9.73 -8.05
C LEU A 245 -14.04 11.25 -8.26
N ASP A 246 -13.75 11.70 -9.47
CA ASP A 246 -13.66 13.14 -9.78
C ASP A 246 -15.02 13.84 -9.71
N ARG A 247 -16.11 13.15 -10.07
CA ARG A 247 -17.48 13.65 -9.87
C ARG A 247 -17.80 13.81 -8.38
N LEU A 248 -17.50 12.80 -7.56
CA LEU A 248 -17.72 12.86 -6.12
C LEU A 248 -16.89 13.93 -5.44
N ARG A 249 -15.63 14.12 -5.86
CA ARG A 249 -14.78 15.21 -5.35
C ARG A 249 -15.40 16.58 -5.62
N ARG A 250 -15.88 16.83 -6.84
CA ARG A 250 -16.55 18.09 -7.19
C ARG A 250 -17.79 18.33 -6.36
N ILE A 251 -18.61 17.29 -6.16
CA ILE A 251 -19.81 17.38 -5.33
C ILE A 251 -19.43 17.69 -3.87
N ALA A 252 -18.42 17.04 -3.33
CA ALA A 252 -17.96 17.31 -1.97
C ALA A 252 -17.44 18.74 -1.79
N GLN A 253 -16.78 19.30 -2.81
CA GLN A 253 -16.27 20.68 -2.79
C GLN A 253 -17.39 21.72 -2.93
N THR A 254 -18.44 21.43 -3.72
CA THR A 254 -19.57 22.37 -3.93
C THR A 254 -20.61 22.30 -2.81
N SER A 255 -20.70 21.21 -2.08
CA SER A 255 -21.66 21.04 -0.98
C SER A 255 -21.24 21.71 0.34
N GLY A 256 -20.30 22.59 0.31
CA GLY A 256 -19.78 23.66 1.21
C GLY A 256 -20.04 23.67 2.72
N ASN A 257 -20.84 22.78 3.31
CA ASN A 257 -21.08 22.69 4.76
C ASN A 257 -21.55 21.28 5.14
N GLY A 258 -20.62 20.32 5.27
CA GLY A 258 -20.98 19.06 5.88
C GLY A 258 -20.33 17.78 5.32
N ALA A 259 -19.46 17.87 4.34
CA ALA A 259 -18.61 16.72 4.01
C ALA A 259 -17.48 16.68 5.06
N PRO A 260 -17.36 15.59 5.86
CA PRO A 260 -16.27 15.49 6.82
C PRO A 260 -14.93 15.59 6.08
N GLU A 261 -13.98 16.38 6.61
CA GLU A 261 -12.61 16.51 6.05
C GLU A 261 -11.95 15.16 5.76
N GLN A 262 -12.32 14.13 6.51
CA GLN A 262 -11.95 12.73 6.33
C GLN A 262 -12.32 12.17 4.94
N LEU A 263 -13.35 12.72 4.28
CA LEU A 263 -13.80 12.27 2.97
C LEU A 263 -12.82 12.63 1.85
N ASN A 264 -12.13 13.75 1.96
CA ASN A 264 -11.09 14.14 1.02
C ASN A 264 -9.89 13.17 1.02
N LEU A 265 -9.65 12.48 2.13
CA LEU A 265 -8.62 11.45 2.26
C LEU A 265 -8.99 10.14 1.54
N PHE A 266 -10.27 9.79 1.49
CA PHE A 266 -10.75 8.58 0.80
C PHE A 266 -10.92 8.77 -0.71
N LEU A 267 -11.13 10.02 -1.15
CA LEU A 267 -11.34 10.36 -2.56
C LEU A 267 -10.02 10.69 -3.31
N ARG A 268 -8.90 10.84 -2.60
CA ARG A 268 -7.57 10.94 -3.20
C ARG A 268 -7.02 9.55 -3.46
#